data_3f7352ee6f28bac870395b3aef23ec5e
#
_entry.id   3f7352ee6f28bac870395b3aef23ec5e
#
_cell.length_a   1.000
_cell.length_b   1.000
_cell.length_c   1.000
_cell.angle_alpha   90.00
_cell.angle_beta   90.00
_cell.angle_gamma   90.00
#
_symmetry.space_group_name_H-M   'P 1'
#
loop_
_entity.id
_entity.type
_entity.pdbx_description
1 polymer ?
#
loop_
_entity_poly.entity_id
_entity_poly.type
_entity_poly.pdbx_seq_one_letter_code
_entity_poly.pdbx_strand_id
1 'polypeptide(L)'
;NIPENTSDTEDKIYTLKAKIGDTEQTSVNSTIRVPRKERGLIGINDFTINNQIGDTKISGEQGKNISITMPFDADITSLLPNVELEDMYATYSPATEQDFTSDVVYTVTAEDKVTTKDYTVHVEKQAAPQVNSITFEDPKQNSESRVQVRINGDNLDNAANALNHEKTITVSAKLVSGESEGSGISTAIAQVDETGNYIATLNVPKNDNDTKRVYELSVSACGEKQDLSGNTTLTVPERKSNRKELTDFVVSENQSEISRNGNKL
;
A
#
# COMPACT_ATOMS: atom_id res chain seq x y z
N ASN A 1 -34.72 53.66 -17.33
CA ASN A 1 -34.08 52.38 -17.61
C ASN A 1 -32.94 52.17 -16.61
N ILE A 2 -32.98 51.10 -15.85
CA ILE A 2 -31.88 50.73 -14.93
C ILE A 2 -30.94 49.87 -15.73
N PRO A 3 -29.62 50.20 -15.82
CA PRO A 3 -28.67 49.45 -16.57
C PRO A 3 -28.40 48.09 -15.90
N GLU A 4 -28.08 47.11 -16.70
CA GLU A 4 -27.66 45.77 -16.25
C GLU A 4 -26.43 45.86 -15.33
N ASN A 5 -26.37 45.00 -14.32
CA ASN A 5 -25.18 44.84 -13.49
C ASN A 5 -24.22 43.88 -14.19
N THR A 6 -23.10 44.37 -14.63
CA THR A 6 -22.04 43.58 -15.27
C THR A 6 -21.01 43.04 -14.29
N SER A 7 -21.11 43.42 -12.99
CA SER A 7 -20.26 42.85 -11.93
C SER A 7 -20.69 41.44 -11.64
N ASP A 8 -19.71 40.52 -11.50
CA ASP A 8 -19.91 39.15 -11.06
C ASP A 8 -19.60 38.94 -9.56
N THR A 9 -19.22 40.02 -8.86
CA THR A 9 -18.85 40.02 -7.44
C THR A 9 -19.84 40.72 -6.54
N GLU A 10 -20.44 41.84 -7.04
CA GLU A 10 -21.26 42.73 -6.20
C GLU A 10 -22.57 43.10 -6.85
N ASP A 11 -23.61 43.23 -6.03
CA ASP A 11 -24.87 43.83 -6.44
C ASP A 11 -24.74 45.32 -6.59
N LYS A 12 -25.46 45.93 -7.55
CA LYS A 12 -25.60 47.38 -7.64
C LYS A 12 -26.83 47.83 -6.89
N ILE A 13 -26.66 48.78 -5.97
CA ILE A 13 -27.75 49.37 -5.21
C ILE A 13 -27.95 50.79 -5.69
N TYR A 14 -29.13 51.08 -6.22
CA TYR A 14 -29.55 52.43 -6.64
C TYR A 14 -30.48 53.00 -5.61
N THR A 15 -30.19 54.19 -5.12
CA THR A 15 -31.11 54.94 -4.25
C THR A 15 -32.01 55.81 -5.12
N LEU A 16 -33.32 55.64 -4.99
CA LEU A 16 -34.29 56.46 -5.66
C LEU A 16 -34.51 57.78 -4.89
N LYS A 17 -34.42 58.87 -5.61
CA LYS A 17 -34.75 60.20 -5.07
C LYS A 17 -35.99 60.73 -5.77
N ALA A 18 -37.00 61.09 -5.03
CA ALA A 18 -38.19 61.81 -5.56
C ALA A 18 -38.06 63.30 -5.33
N LYS A 19 -38.46 64.12 -6.32
CA LYS A 19 -38.55 65.55 -6.21
C LYS A 19 -39.93 66.02 -6.53
N ILE A 20 -40.44 67.00 -5.77
CA ILE A 20 -41.65 67.73 -6.08
C ILE A 20 -41.21 69.19 -6.34
N GLY A 21 -41.24 69.65 -7.59
CA GLY A 21 -40.54 70.89 -8.02
C GLY A 21 -39.03 70.74 -7.83
N ASP A 22 -38.38 71.71 -7.23
CA ASP A 22 -36.96 71.65 -6.91
C ASP A 22 -36.62 71.05 -5.54
N THR A 23 -37.66 70.64 -4.79
CA THR A 23 -37.49 70.15 -3.44
C THR A 23 -37.37 68.61 -3.42
N GLU A 24 -36.22 68.11 -2.95
CA GLU A 24 -36.00 66.70 -2.76
C GLU A 24 -36.85 66.14 -1.57
N GLN A 25 -37.57 65.00 -1.76
CA GLN A 25 -38.38 64.43 -0.76
C GLN A 25 -37.51 63.39 0.02
N THR A 26 -37.11 63.67 1.25
CA THR A 26 -36.23 62.91 2.09
C THR A 26 -36.87 61.72 2.80
N SER A 27 -38.23 61.59 2.72
CA SER A 27 -38.95 60.50 3.39
C SER A 27 -39.10 59.21 2.55
N VAL A 28 -38.56 59.21 1.33
CA VAL A 28 -38.64 58.04 0.43
C VAL A 28 -37.29 57.39 0.35
N ASN A 29 -36.99 56.52 1.32
CA ASN A 29 -35.81 55.63 1.24
C ASN A 29 -36.22 54.39 0.41
N SER A 30 -36.23 54.51 -0.88
CA SER A 30 -36.43 53.39 -1.79
C SER A 30 -35.13 53.06 -2.50
N THR A 31 -34.68 51.81 -2.32
CA THR A 31 -33.53 51.31 -3.03
C THR A 31 -33.96 50.21 -4.03
N ILE A 32 -33.30 50.20 -5.18
CA ILE A 32 -33.41 49.11 -6.15
C ILE A 32 -32.08 48.38 -6.13
N ARG A 33 -32.13 47.10 -5.83
CA ARG A 33 -31.03 46.19 -5.94
C ARG A 33 -31.05 45.51 -7.31
N VAL A 34 -29.98 45.70 -8.07
CA VAL A 34 -29.74 44.95 -9.31
C VAL A 34 -28.70 43.89 -8.97
N PRO A 35 -29.10 42.60 -8.97
CA PRO A 35 -28.19 41.51 -8.58
C PRO A 35 -26.95 41.51 -9.49
N ARG A 36 -25.86 40.96 -8.96
CA ARG A 36 -24.66 40.66 -9.74
C ARG A 36 -24.96 39.71 -10.88
N LYS A 37 -24.11 39.68 -11.87
CA LYS A 37 -24.19 38.70 -12.94
C LYS A 37 -23.84 37.32 -12.36
N GLU A 38 -24.65 36.31 -12.64
CA GLU A 38 -24.36 34.92 -12.32
C GLU A 38 -23.11 34.45 -13.08
N ARG A 39 -22.27 33.68 -12.41
CA ARG A 39 -21.00 33.22 -12.97
C ARG A 39 -21.18 31.96 -13.79
N GLY A 40 -20.43 31.88 -14.87
CA GLY A 40 -20.31 30.68 -15.70
C GLY A 40 -19.11 29.80 -15.36
N LEU A 41 -18.62 29.87 -14.10
CA LEU A 41 -17.44 29.06 -13.68
C LEU A 41 -17.83 27.60 -13.43
N ILE A 42 -17.09 26.68 -14.03
CA ILE A 42 -17.39 25.25 -14.07
C ILE A 42 -16.13 24.40 -13.78
N GLY A 43 -15.11 24.99 -13.14
CA GLY A 43 -13.88 24.30 -12.76
C GLY A 43 -14.07 23.40 -11.55
N ILE A 44 -13.29 22.31 -11.50
CA ILE A 44 -13.01 21.50 -10.32
C ILE A 44 -11.61 21.86 -9.85
N ASN A 45 -11.48 22.40 -8.63
CA ASN A 45 -10.21 22.71 -7.99
C ASN A 45 -9.56 21.47 -7.40
N ASP A 46 -10.37 20.61 -6.77
CA ASP A 46 -9.91 19.36 -6.20
C ASP A 46 -10.97 18.29 -6.34
N PHE A 47 -10.50 17.05 -6.53
CA PHE A 47 -11.34 15.84 -6.60
C PHE A 47 -10.56 14.69 -5.96
N THR A 48 -10.99 14.26 -4.79
CA THR A 48 -10.27 13.23 -4.04
C THR A 48 -11.19 12.10 -3.58
N ILE A 49 -10.62 10.92 -3.42
CA ILE A 49 -11.27 9.75 -2.84
C ILE A 49 -10.48 9.32 -1.61
N ASN A 50 -11.16 8.97 -0.54
CA ASN A 50 -10.53 8.48 0.68
C ASN A 50 -9.62 7.28 0.40
N ASN A 51 -8.42 7.31 0.98
CA ASN A 51 -7.38 6.28 0.81
C ASN A 51 -6.79 6.17 -0.61
N GLN A 52 -6.97 7.16 -1.48
CA GLN A 52 -6.26 7.18 -2.76
C GLN A 52 -4.74 7.23 -2.55
N ILE A 53 -4.02 6.76 -3.54
CA ILE A 53 -2.56 6.76 -3.58
C ILE A 53 -2.07 7.98 -4.38
N GLY A 54 -1.36 8.86 -3.68
CA GLY A 54 -0.83 10.09 -4.29
C GLY A 54 -1.91 11.10 -4.67
N ASP A 55 -1.52 12.07 -5.48
CA ASP A 55 -2.38 13.16 -5.90
C ASP A 55 -3.26 12.78 -7.09
N THR A 56 -4.44 13.36 -7.13
CA THR A 56 -5.35 13.26 -8.29
C THR A 56 -4.71 13.89 -9.52
N LYS A 57 -4.77 13.22 -10.64
CA LYS A 57 -4.26 13.71 -11.92
C LYS A 57 -5.39 14.27 -12.76
N ILE A 58 -5.35 15.57 -13.02
CA ILE A 58 -6.30 16.24 -13.93
C ILE A 58 -5.60 16.46 -15.28
N SER A 59 -6.17 15.95 -16.35
CA SER A 59 -5.57 15.92 -17.68
C SER A 59 -6.62 16.08 -18.80
N GLY A 60 -6.15 15.97 -20.05
CA GLY A 60 -7.00 16.08 -21.23
C GLY A 60 -7.28 17.52 -21.64
N GLU A 61 -8.02 17.69 -22.73
CA GLU A 61 -8.42 19.00 -23.22
C GLU A 61 -9.31 19.70 -22.20
N GLN A 62 -8.90 20.90 -21.75
CA GLN A 62 -9.56 21.69 -20.73
C GLN A 62 -9.68 20.98 -19.36
N GLY A 63 -8.79 19.99 -19.03
CA GLY A 63 -8.81 19.30 -17.77
C GLY A 63 -10.04 18.42 -17.54
N LYS A 64 -10.58 17.80 -18.58
CA LYS A 64 -11.82 17.00 -18.49
C LYS A 64 -11.61 15.58 -17.95
N ASN A 65 -10.38 15.10 -17.89
CA ASN A 65 -10.09 13.74 -17.42
C ASN A 65 -9.47 13.80 -16.03
N ILE A 66 -10.06 13.10 -15.09
CA ILE A 66 -9.60 12.95 -13.73
C ILE A 66 -9.20 11.48 -13.53
N SER A 67 -7.96 11.24 -13.10
CA SER A 67 -7.46 9.89 -12.84
C SER A 67 -7.01 9.77 -11.38
N ILE A 68 -7.46 8.71 -10.71
CA ILE A 68 -7.18 8.40 -9.32
C ILE A 68 -6.68 6.97 -9.23
N THR A 69 -5.64 6.75 -8.42
CA THR A 69 -5.11 5.42 -8.14
C THR A 69 -5.51 5.00 -6.72
N MET A 70 -6.08 3.80 -6.59
CA MET A 70 -6.50 3.20 -5.32
C MET A 70 -5.60 2.00 -4.96
N PRO A 71 -5.50 1.62 -3.68
CA PRO A 71 -4.86 0.38 -3.26
C PRO A 71 -5.43 -0.84 -3.98
N PHE A 72 -4.60 -1.88 -4.17
CA PHE A 72 -4.97 -3.09 -4.92
C PHE A 72 -6.20 -3.82 -4.33
N ASP A 73 -6.40 -3.72 -3.02
CA ASP A 73 -7.49 -4.36 -2.27
C ASP A 73 -8.66 -3.41 -1.94
N ALA A 74 -8.66 -2.19 -2.51
CA ALA A 74 -9.76 -1.26 -2.32
C ALA A 74 -11.04 -1.78 -2.98
N ASP A 75 -12.16 -1.61 -2.29
CA ASP A 75 -13.47 -1.73 -2.91
C ASP A 75 -13.81 -0.41 -3.62
N ILE A 76 -13.95 -0.46 -4.93
CA ILE A 76 -14.25 0.71 -5.78
C ILE A 76 -15.69 0.71 -6.29
N THR A 77 -16.55 -0.17 -5.79
CA THR A 77 -17.96 -0.31 -6.24
C THR A 77 -18.90 0.70 -5.59
N SER A 78 -18.50 1.35 -4.48
CA SER A 78 -19.32 2.33 -3.75
C SER A 78 -18.42 3.35 -3.08
N LEU A 79 -17.99 4.36 -3.83
CA LEU A 79 -17.10 5.42 -3.34
C LEU A 79 -17.80 6.78 -3.45
N LEU A 80 -17.65 7.60 -2.42
CA LEU A 80 -18.08 8.99 -2.40
C LEU A 80 -16.87 9.92 -2.50
N PRO A 81 -16.64 10.55 -3.65
CA PRO A 81 -15.57 11.53 -3.79
C PRO A 81 -15.85 12.82 -3.01
N ASN A 82 -14.77 13.48 -2.59
CA ASN A 82 -14.80 14.86 -2.16
C ASN A 82 -14.48 15.75 -3.36
N VAL A 83 -15.39 16.65 -3.73
CA VAL A 83 -15.28 17.51 -4.91
C VAL A 83 -15.28 18.96 -4.46
N GLU A 84 -14.21 19.68 -4.76
CA GLU A 84 -14.09 21.12 -4.54
C GLU A 84 -14.24 21.86 -5.86
N LEU A 85 -15.28 22.69 -5.98
CA LEU A 85 -15.57 23.46 -7.19
C LEU A 85 -14.86 24.81 -7.16
N GLU A 86 -14.55 25.35 -8.33
CA GLU A 86 -14.01 26.70 -8.51
C GLU A 86 -14.96 27.79 -8.00
N ASP A 87 -16.26 27.57 -8.15
CA ASP A 87 -17.30 28.48 -7.68
C ASP A 87 -18.19 27.80 -6.62
N MET A 88 -18.31 28.42 -5.45
CA MET A 88 -19.14 27.96 -4.35
C MET A 88 -20.66 27.91 -4.67
N TYR A 89 -21.11 28.59 -5.72
CA TYR A 89 -22.50 28.59 -6.18
C TYR A 89 -22.75 27.59 -7.31
N ALA A 90 -21.71 27.00 -7.87
CA ALA A 90 -21.84 25.91 -8.81
C ALA A 90 -22.29 24.62 -8.10
N THR A 91 -22.80 23.70 -8.87
CA THR A 91 -23.23 22.38 -8.38
C THR A 91 -22.65 21.29 -9.25
N TYR A 92 -22.59 20.07 -8.73
CA TYR A 92 -22.16 18.90 -9.52
C TYR A 92 -23.10 17.71 -9.34
N SER A 93 -23.10 16.82 -10.30
CA SER A 93 -23.85 15.59 -10.29
C SER A 93 -23.04 14.49 -10.99
N PRO A 94 -23.04 13.23 -10.46
CA PRO A 94 -23.72 12.78 -9.26
C PRO A 94 -23.05 13.26 -7.96
N ALA A 95 -23.83 13.46 -6.88
CA ALA A 95 -23.35 13.86 -5.56
C ALA A 95 -23.58 12.74 -4.51
N THR A 96 -23.69 11.50 -4.96
CA THR A 96 -23.87 10.29 -4.15
C THR A 96 -22.74 9.31 -4.44
N GLU A 97 -22.65 8.25 -3.65
CA GLU A 97 -21.75 7.14 -3.92
C GLU A 97 -21.90 6.59 -5.34
N GLN A 98 -20.79 6.28 -5.98
CA GLN A 98 -20.71 5.77 -7.34
C GLN A 98 -19.88 4.51 -7.41
N ASP A 99 -20.19 3.68 -8.40
CA ASP A 99 -19.41 2.51 -8.79
C ASP A 99 -18.34 2.94 -9.82
N PHE A 100 -17.07 2.85 -9.43
CA PHE A 100 -15.92 3.20 -10.26
C PHE A 100 -15.23 2.00 -10.91
N THR A 101 -15.91 0.87 -11.03
CA THR A 101 -15.43 -0.25 -11.86
C THR A 101 -15.37 0.10 -13.36
N SER A 102 -16.02 1.20 -13.73
CA SER A 102 -15.91 1.87 -15.03
C SER A 102 -15.85 3.38 -14.83
N ASP A 103 -15.51 4.10 -15.90
CA ASP A 103 -15.46 5.57 -15.86
C ASP A 103 -16.81 6.17 -15.46
N VAL A 104 -16.76 7.16 -14.58
CA VAL A 104 -17.95 7.90 -14.12
C VAL A 104 -17.88 9.33 -14.63
N VAL A 105 -18.97 9.84 -15.17
CA VAL A 105 -19.05 11.23 -15.64
C VAL A 105 -19.68 12.11 -14.56
N TYR A 106 -18.97 13.18 -14.21
CA TYR A 106 -19.42 14.24 -13.31
C TYR A 106 -19.71 15.49 -14.11
N THR A 107 -20.96 15.96 -14.08
CA THR A 107 -21.36 17.20 -14.73
C THR A 107 -21.36 18.34 -13.70
N VAL A 108 -20.51 19.34 -13.91
CA VAL A 108 -20.54 20.59 -13.14
C VAL A 108 -21.46 21.55 -13.84
N THR A 109 -22.41 22.15 -13.08
CA THR A 109 -23.34 23.18 -13.54
C THR A 109 -23.03 24.49 -12.80
N ALA A 110 -22.75 25.53 -13.58
CA ALA A 110 -22.43 26.85 -13.05
C ALA A 110 -23.62 27.51 -12.31
N GLU A 111 -23.35 28.62 -11.63
CA GLU A 111 -24.35 29.43 -10.94
C GLU A 111 -25.49 29.91 -11.88
N ASP A 112 -25.19 30.16 -13.16
CA ASP A 112 -26.16 30.60 -14.17
C ASP A 112 -27.16 29.48 -14.57
N LYS A 113 -26.98 28.24 -14.07
CA LYS A 113 -27.84 27.06 -14.35
C LYS A 113 -27.90 26.66 -15.83
N VAL A 114 -27.09 27.25 -16.69
CA VAL A 114 -27.06 27.01 -18.14
C VAL A 114 -25.70 26.49 -18.59
N THR A 115 -24.61 27.04 -18.05
CA THR A 115 -23.26 26.64 -18.38
C THR A 115 -22.93 25.35 -17.67
N THR A 116 -22.55 24.30 -18.43
CA THR A 116 -22.22 22.97 -17.89
C THR A 116 -20.89 22.46 -18.48
N LYS A 117 -20.23 21.56 -17.75
CA LYS A 117 -19.05 20.85 -18.20
C LYS A 117 -18.99 19.47 -17.59
N ASP A 118 -18.70 18.47 -18.44
CA ASP A 118 -18.51 17.08 -18.04
C ASP A 118 -17.04 16.79 -17.75
N TYR A 119 -16.82 16.04 -16.67
CA TYR A 119 -15.54 15.49 -16.26
C TYR A 119 -15.64 13.97 -16.23
N THR A 120 -14.76 13.29 -16.93
CA THR A 120 -14.66 11.82 -16.89
C THR A 120 -13.67 11.44 -15.80
N VAL A 121 -14.15 10.69 -14.81
CA VAL A 121 -13.35 10.21 -13.68
C VAL A 121 -13.03 8.73 -13.89
N HIS A 122 -11.75 8.44 -13.99
CA HIS A 122 -11.20 7.10 -14.08
C HIS A 122 -10.52 6.73 -12.76
N VAL A 123 -10.91 5.60 -12.17
CA VAL A 123 -10.28 5.05 -10.97
C VAL A 123 -9.62 3.73 -11.31
N GLU A 124 -8.32 3.64 -11.10
CA GLU A 124 -7.56 2.41 -11.26
C GLU A 124 -7.07 1.88 -9.93
N LYS A 125 -6.89 0.57 -9.81
CA LYS A 125 -6.27 -0.06 -8.63
C LYS A 125 -4.81 -0.38 -8.94
N GLN A 126 -3.92 -0.17 -7.95
CA GLN A 126 -2.56 -0.70 -8.04
C GLN A 126 -2.60 -2.22 -8.27
N ALA A 127 -1.56 -2.75 -8.90
CA ALA A 127 -1.38 -4.20 -8.95
C ALA A 127 -1.07 -4.75 -7.56
N ALA A 128 -1.58 -5.95 -7.25
CA ALA A 128 -1.25 -6.63 -5.99
C ALA A 128 0.25 -6.99 -5.92
N PRO A 129 0.86 -6.97 -4.72
CA PRO A 129 2.22 -7.46 -4.55
C PRO A 129 2.27 -8.96 -4.85
N GLN A 130 3.27 -9.38 -5.64
CA GLN A 130 3.46 -10.77 -6.02
C GLN A 130 4.91 -11.17 -5.78
N VAL A 131 5.12 -12.23 -4.99
CA VAL A 131 6.44 -12.83 -4.79
C VAL A 131 6.60 -14.01 -5.72
N ASN A 132 7.65 -13.96 -6.57
CA ASN A 132 7.91 -14.97 -7.59
C ASN A 132 8.94 -16.01 -7.12
N SER A 133 9.96 -15.58 -6.37
CA SER A 133 11.02 -16.45 -5.88
C SER A 133 11.72 -15.87 -4.65
N ILE A 134 12.47 -16.75 -3.97
CA ILE A 134 13.37 -16.37 -2.89
C ILE A 134 14.77 -16.89 -3.19
N THR A 135 15.77 -16.19 -2.63
CA THR A 135 17.17 -16.67 -2.66
C THR A 135 17.79 -16.53 -1.28
N PHE A 136 18.55 -17.52 -0.87
CA PHE A 136 19.23 -17.58 0.43
C PHE A 136 20.41 -18.55 0.36
N GLU A 137 21.28 -18.52 1.38
CA GLU A 137 22.33 -19.51 1.56
C GLU A 137 22.07 -20.34 2.82
N ASP A 138 22.27 -21.64 2.72
CA ASP A 138 22.24 -22.56 3.86
C ASP A 138 23.37 -22.24 4.86
N PRO A 139 23.15 -22.42 6.17
CA PRO A 139 24.21 -22.32 7.17
C PRO A 139 25.36 -23.30 6.86
N LYS A 140 26.58 -22.77 6.71
CA LYS A 140 27.78 -23.60 6.39
C LYS A 140 28.30 -24.41 7.58
N GLN A 141 27.88 -24.00 8.78
CA GLN A 141 28.30 -24.63 10.04
C GLN A 141 27.07 -24.84 10.93
N ASN A 142 27.18 -25.88 11.77
CA ASN A 142 26.16 -26.12 12.79
C ASN A 142 26.35 -25.15 13.97
N SER A 143 25.85 -23.93 13.84
CA SER A 143 25.82 -22.89 14.86
C SER A 143 24.53 -22.09 14.70
N GLU A 144 24.14 -21.37 15.72
CA GLU A 144 23.09 -20.34 15.56
C GLU A 144 23.47 -19.41 14.41
N SER A 145 22.55 -19.20 13.49
CA SER A 145 22.82 -18.50 12.24
C SER A 145 21.67 -17.54 11.91
N ARG A 146 22.03 -16.42 11.31
CA ARG A 146 21.07 -15.50 10.69
C ARG A 146 21.08 -15.74 9.18
N VAL A 147 20.00 -16.30 8.67
CA VAL A 147 19.84 -16.55 7.25
C VAL A 147 19.04 -15.42 6.65
N GLN A 148 19.66 -14.68 5.74
CA GLN A 148 18.99 -13.65 4.97
C GLN A 148 18.30 -14.28 3.77
N VAL A 149 16.99 -14.12 3.70
CA VAL A 149 16.16 -14.55 2.58
C VAL A 149 15.81 -13.32 1.75
N ARG A 150 16.39 -13.22 0.56
CA ARG A 150 16.08 -12.17 -0.41
C ARG A 150 14.81 -12.58 -1.15
N ILE A 151 13.87 -11.65 -1.25
CA ILE A 151 12.57 -11.84 -1.87
C ILE A 151 12.58 -11.12 -3.23
N ASN A 152 12.19 -11.84 -4.28
CA ASN A 152 12.10 -11.31 -5.63
C ASN A 152 10.67 -11.42 -6.12
N GLY A 153 10.16 -10.35 -6.68
CA GLY A 153 8.77 -10.29 -7.13
C GLY A 153 8.43 -8.94 -7.74
N ASP A 154 7.15 -8.77 -8.05
CA ASP A 154 6.60 -7.59 -8.68
C ASP A 154 5.71 -6.81 -7.70
N ASN A 155 5.73 -5.49 -7.81
CA ASN A 155 4.86 -4.58 -7.03
C ASN A 155 4.95 -4.77 -5.51
N LEU A 156 6.09 -5.20 -4.98
CA LEU A 156 6.24 -5.52 -3.56
C LEU A 156 5.99 -4.31 -2.65
N ASP A 157 6.32 -3.10 -3.11
CA ASP A 157 6.07 -1.84 -2.40
C ASP A 157 4.57 -1.59 -2.16
N ASN A 158 3.71 -2.13 -3.02
CA ASN A 158 2.26 -1.95 -2.89
C ASN A 158 1.68 -2.66 -1.67
N ALA A 159 2.42 -3.59 -1.05
CA ALA A 159 2.01 -4.22 0.21
C ALA A 159 1.78 -3.19 1.33
N ALA A 160 2.57 -2.11 1.36
CA ALA A 160 2.43 -1.05 2.36
C ALA A 160 1.11 -0.27 2.25
N ASN A 161 0.47 -0.30 1.07
CA ASN A 161 -0.76 0.43 0.76
C ASN A 161 -2.03 -0.40 0.99
N ALA A 162 -1.93 -1.68 1.35
CA ALA A 162 -3.09 -2.53 1.61
C ALA A 162 -4.07 -1.90 2.60
N LEU A 163 -5.37 -2.00 2.35
CA LEU A 163 -6.43 -1.48 3.22
C LEU A 163 -7.04 -2.60 4.09
N ASN A 164 -7.33 -3.73 3.48
CA ASN A 164 -8.08 -4.83 4.09
C ASN A 164 -7.21 -6.05 4.39
N HIS A 165 -5.90 -5.99 4.09
CA HIS A 165 -4.93 -7.05 4.30
C HIS A 165 -3.77 -6.59 5.19
N GLU A 166 -2.95 -7.54 5.65
CA GLU A 166 -1.70 -7.21 6.35
C GLU A 166 -0.75 -6.43 5.42
N LYS A 167 -0.13 -5.37 5.96
CA LYS A 167 0.80 -4.50 5.20
C LYS A 167 2.22 -5.04 5.18
N THR A 168 2.38 -6.37 5.16
CA THR A 168 3.67 -7.02 5.32
C THR A 168 3.89 -8.13 4.30
N ILE A 169 5.17 -8.40 4.03
CA ILE A 169 5.64 -9.61 3.37
C ILE A 169 6.40 -10.41 4.42
N THR A 170 6.03 -11.69 4.61
CA THR A 170 6.59 -12.54 5.65
C THR A 170 7.18 -13.83 5.08
N VAL A 171 8.26 -14.30 5.70
CA VAL A 171 8.88 -15.59 5.41
C VAL A 171 8.71 -16.50 6.63
N SER A 172 8.14 -17.68 6.42
CA SER A 172 7.97 -18.72 7.42
C SER A 172 8.76 -19.96 7.06
N ALA A 173 9.22 -20.69 8.07
CA ALA A 173 9.97 -21.93 7.91
C ALA A 173 9.25 -23.07 8.65
N LYS A 174 8.95 -24.16 7.93
CA LYS A 174 8.32 -25.36 8.48
C LYS A 174 9.33 -26.50 8.44
N LEU A 175 9.61 -27.12 9.59
CA LEU A 175 10.45 -28.32 9.66
C LEU A 175 9.77 -29.46 8.89
N VAL A 176 10.47 -30.06 7.93
CA VAL A 176 9.99 -31.21 7.12
C VAL A 176 10.79 -32.44 7.35
N SER A 177 12.03 -32.35 7.85
CA SER A 177 12.87 -33.49 8.19
C SER A 177 13.87 -33.14 9.29
N GLY A 178 14.22 -34.12 10.14
CA GLY A 178 15.08 -33.98 11.31
C GLY A 178 14.27 -33.94 12.62
N GLU A 179 14.99 -33.89 13.74
CA GLU A 179 14.36 -33.87 15.07
C GLU A 179 13.81 -32.45 15.37
N SER A 180 12.62 -32.39 15.99
CA SER A 180 11.87 -31.19 16.24
C SER A 180 12.30 -30.39 17.47
N GLU A 181 12.97 -31.03 18.46
CA GLU A 181 13.39 -30.34 19.67
C GLU A 181 14.39 -29.20 19.36
N GLY A 182 14.08 -28.01 19.83
CA GLY A 182 14.89 -26.80 19.58
C GLY A 182 15.01 -26.39 18.10
N SER A 183 14.07 -26.82 17.24
CA SER A 183 14.11 -26.55 15.79
C SER A 183 13.29 -25.34 15.36
N GLY A 184 12.55 -24.69 16.27
CA GLY A 184 11.63 -23.59 15.92
C GLY A 184 12.34 -22.41 15.28
N ILE A 185 11.85 -22.00 14.10
CA ILE A 185 12.24 -20.77 13.42
C ILE A 185 11.02 -19.84 13.41
N SER A 186 11.17 -18.64 13.98
CA SER A 186 10.10 -17.67 13.97
C SER A 186 9.90 -17.08 12.59
N THR A 187 8.65 -16.76 12.25
CA THR A 187 8.31 -15.99 11.04
C THR A 187 9.05 -14.65 11.04
N ALA A 188 9.63 -14.30 9.92
CA ALA A 188 10.35 -13.04 9.72
C ALA A 188 9.59 -12.12 8.77
N ILE A 189 9.48 -10.85 9.13
CA ILE A 189 8.94 -9.78 8.27
C ILE A 189 10.06 -9.29 7.38
N ALA A 190 9.81 -9.16 6.08
CA ALA A 190 10.73 -8.58 5.14
C ALA A 190 10.90 -7.07 5.39
N GLN A 191 12.13 -6.61 5.28
CA GLN A 191 12.50 -5.20 5.36
C GLN A 191 13.17 -4.80 4.04
N VAL A 192 13.03 -3.56 3.65
CA VAL A 192 13.73 -3.01 2.49
C VAL A 192 15.12 -2.58 2.93
N ASP A 193 16.18 -3.08 2.26
CA ASP A 193 17.55 -2.66 2.52
C ASP A 193 17.88 -1.31 1.84
N GLU A 194 19.09 -0.79 2.09
CA GLU A 194 19.56 0.49 1.51
C GLU A 194 19.61 0.49 -0.03
N THR A 195 19.55 -0.68 -0.65
CA THR A 195 19.59 -0.85 -2.11
C THR A 195 18.23 -1.17 -2.71
N GLY A 196 17.16 -1.14 -1.90
CA GLY A 196 15.79 -1.37 -2.34
C GLY A 196 15.39 -2.84 -2.44
N ASN A 197 16.18 -3.77 -1.87
CA ASN A 197 15.83 -5.19 -1.88
C ASN A 197 14.99 -5.56 -0.66
N TYR A 198 14.01 -6.43 -0.85
CA TYR A 198 13.23 -7.03 0.23
C TYR A 198 13.98 -8.21 0.85
N ILE A 199 14.32 -8.12 2.14
CA ILE A 199 15.09 -9.12 2.87
C ILE A 199 14.38 -9.46 4.17
N ALA A 200 14.10 -10.76 4.38
CA ALA A 200 13.67 -11.31 5.66
C ALA A 200 14.86 -12.02 6.32
N THR A 201 15.08 -11.80 7.62
CA THR A 201 16.15 -12.45 8.37
C THR A 201 15.58 -13.51 9.29
N LEU A 202 15.83 -14.80 8.98
CA LEU A 202 15.47 -15.93 9.81
C LEU A 202 16.55 -16.19 10.85
N ASN A 203 16.17 -16.31 12.12
CA ASN A 203 17.05 -16.77 13.20
C ASN A 203 16.98 -18.31 13.23
N VAL A 204 18.00 -18.95 12.70
CA VAL A 204 18.08 -20.42 12.57
C VAL A 204 18.83 -21.00 13.77
N PRO A 205 18.18 -21.82 14.59
CA PRO A 205 18.82 -22.40 15.76
C PRO A 205 19.87 -23.45 15.37
N LYS A 206 20.86 -23.61 16.23
CA LYS A 206 21.84 -24.68 16.17
C LYS A 206 21.14 -26.04 16.13
N ASN A 207 21.69 -26.97 15.35
CA ASN A 207 21.21 -28.35 15.30
C ASN A 207 22.10 -29.23 16.18
N ASP A 208 21.61 -29.65 17.32
CA ASP A 208 22.36 -30.53 18.27
C ASP A 208 22.25 -32.03 17.97
N ASN A 209 21.63 -32.39 16.86
CA ASN A 209 21.39 -33.77 16.45
C ASN A 209 22.40 -34.28 15.44
N ASP A 210 22.53 -35.59 15.33
CA ASP A 210 23.45 -36.26 14.40
C ASP A 210 22.85 -36.41 12.98
N THR A 211 21.69 -35.82 12.73
CA THR A 211 21.00 -35.75 11.43
C THR A 211 20.74 -34.32 11.03
N LYS A 212 20.73 -34.03 9.73
CA LYS A 212 20.38 -32.71 9.19
C LYS A 212 18.95 -32.34 9.56
N ARG A 213 18.71 -31.05 9.78
CA ARG A 213 17.36 -30.45 9.76
C ARG A 213 17.08 -29.83 8.42
N VAL A 214 15.90 -30.09 7.89
CA VAL A 214 15.45 -29.55 6.62
C VAL A 214 14.13 -28.82 6.83
N TYR A 215 14.08 -27.58 6.37
CA TYR A 215 12.91 -26.73 6.46
C TYR A 215 12.41 -26.40 5.06
N GLU A 216 11.09 -26.36 4.92
CA GLU A 216 10.40 -25.76 3.78
C GLU A 216 10.10 -24.30 4.09
N LEU A 217 10.60 -23.39 3.28
CA LEU A 217 10.30 -21.96 3.38
C LEU A 217 9.05 -21.63 2.58
N SER A 218 8.23 -20.77 3.13
CA SER A 218 7.05 -20.21 2.45
C SER A 218 7.00 -18.70 2.67
N VAL A 219 6.42 -17.98 1.70
CA VAL A 219 6.25 -16.54 1.75
C VAL A 219 4.78 -16.20 1.66
N SER A 220 4.35 -15.22 2.45
CA SER A 220 3.04 -14.58 2.31
C SER A 220 3.24 -13.09 2.04
N ALA A 221 2.49 -12.55 1.09
CA ALA A 221 2.38 -11.12 0.84
C ALA A 221 0.97 -10.68 1.24
N CYS A 222 0.87 -9.70 2.11
CA CYS A 222 -0.40 -9.20 2.64
C CYS A 222 -1.30 -10.31 3.23
N GLY A 223 -0.69 -11.32 3.89
CA GLY A 223 -1.41 -12.47 4.45
C GLY A 223 -1.68 -13.60 3.45
N GLU A 224 -1.57 -13.35 2.15
CA GLU A 224 -1.81 -14.35 1.10
C GLU A 224 -0.54 -15.13 0.76
N LYS A 225 -0.64 -16.48 0.82
CA LYS A 225 0.48 -17.36 0.47
C LYS A 225 0.85 -17.23 -1.01
N GLN A 226 2.15 -17.14 -1.28
CA GLN A 226 2.69 -16.97 -2.62
C GLN A 226 3.20 -18.31 -3.18
N ASP A 227 3.01 -18.51 -4.48
CA ASP A 227 3.56 -19.66 -5.21
C ASP A 227 4.98 -19.32 -5.68
N LEU A 228 5.96 -19.97 -5.06
CA LEU A 228 7.37 -19.69 -5.29
C LEU A 228 7.97 -20.62 -6.36
N SER A 229 8.79 -20.06 -7.22
CA SER A 229 9.68 -20.81 -8.11
C SER A 229 11.08 -20.98 -7.47
N GLY A 230 11.79 -22.04 -7.83
CA GLY A 230 13.16 -22.28 -7.40
C GLY A 230 13.29 -23.01 -6.08
N ASN A 231 14.40 -22.82 -5.38
CA ASN A 231 14.71 -23.52 -4.14
C ASN A 231 14.03 -22.85 -2.93
N THR A 232 13.20 -23.61 -2.23
CA THR A 232 12.54 -23.22 -0.98
C THR A 232 13.03 -24.04 0.21
N THR A 233 14.03 -24.91 0.03
CA THR A 233 14.50 -25.85 1.05
C THR A 233 15.75 -25.32 1.76
N LEU A 234 15.62 -24.98 3.04
CA LEU A 234 16.71 -24.56 3.93
C LEU A 234 17.25 -25.78 4.69
N THR A 235 18.55 -26.05 4.57
CA THR A 235 19.21 -27.17 5.24
C THR A 235 20.15 -26.70 6.33
N VAL A 236 19.99 -27.21 7.55
CA VAL A 236 20.90 -27.01 8.69
C VAL A 236 21.73 -28.26 8.90
N PRO A 237 23.07 -28.17 8.83
CA PRO A 237 23.94 -29.34 9.00
C PRO A 237 23.75 -30.05 10.35
N GLU A 238 24.04 -31.31 10.39
CA GLU A 238 24.14 -32.12 11.61
C GLU A 238 25.29 -31.64 12.52
N ARG A 239 25.20 -32.01 13.79
CA ARG A 239 26.31 -31.85 14.74
C ARG A 239 27.51 -32.68 14.26
N LYS A 240 28.67 -32.02 14.03
CA LYS A 240 29.92 -32.79 13.82
C LYS A 240 30.29 -33.51 15.09
N SER A 241 30.23 -34.84 15.07
CA SER A 241 30.71 -35.66 16.15
C SER A 241 32.23 -35.56 16.18
N ASN A 242 32.79 -35.08 17.30
CA ASN A 242 34.23 -35.19 17.58
C ASN A 242 34.59 -36.58 18.09
N ARG A 243 33.67 -37.53 17.93
CA ARG A 243 33.92 -38.94 18.30
C ARG A 243 35.02 -39.46 17.40
N LYS A 244 36.21 -39.65 17.96
CA LYS A 244 37.24 -40.45 17.31
C LYS A 244 36.70 -41.87 17.31
N GLU A 245 36.30 -42.36 16.17
CA GLU A 245 36.02 -43.80 16.03
C GLU A 245 37.29 -44.58 16.27
N LEU A 246 37.24 -45.55 17.18
CA LEU A 246 38.26 -46.54 17.32
C LEU A 246 38.13 -47.51 16.15
N THR A 247 38.87 -47.25 15.06
CA THR A 247 38.74 -48.02 13.80
C THR A 247 39.51 -49.31 13.82
N ASP A 248 40.44 -49.48 14.78
CA ASP A 248 41.19 -50.75 14.95
C ASP A 248 41.58 -50.93 16.41
N PHE A 249 41.50 -52.17 16.89
CA PHE A 249 41.92 -52.61 18.22
C PHE A 249 42.72 -53.88 18.05
N VAL A 250 44.05 -53.74 18.17
CA VAL A 250 44.96 -54.89 18.09
C VAL A 250 45.31 -55.35 19.50
N VAL A 251 45.01 -56.58 19.84
CA VAL A 251 45.49 -57.23 21.07
C VAL A 251 46.78 -57.93 20.74
N SER A 252 47.86 -57.46 21.35
CA SER A 252 49.17 -58.13 21.24
C SER A 252 49.29 -59.26 22.32
N GLU A 253 49.62 -60.44 21.89
CA GLU A 253 49.74 -61.63 22.79
C GLU A 253 50.83 -61.47 23.87
N ASN A 254 51.71 -60.46 23.77
CA ASN A 254 52.81 -60.19 24.71
C ASN A 254 52.56 -59.17 25.79
N GLN A 255 51.31 -58.60 25.89
CA GLN A 255 51.00 -57.70 26.98
C GLN A 255 50.08 -58.35 28.01
N SER A 256 50.67 -58.59 29.21
CA SER A 256 49.93 -59.21 30.32
C SER A 256 48.86 -58.36 30.95
N GLU A 257 48.79 -57.02 30.65
CA GLU A 257 47.76 -56.11 31.22
C GLU A 257 47.44 -54.96 30.26
N ILE A 258 46.20 -54.74 29.98
CA ILE A 258 45.69 -53.52 29.34
C ILE A 258 44.95 -52.73 30.41
N SER A 259 45.35 -51.52 30.72
CA SER A 259 44.65 -50.67 31.64
C SER A 259 44.08 -49.41 30.91
N ARG A 260 42.84 -49.14 31.22
CA ARG A 260 42.15 -47.90 30.80
C ARG A 260 41.87 -47.06 32.06
N ASN A 261 42.49 -45.90 32.14
CA ASN A 261 42.37 -45.00 33.30
C ASN A 261 42.71 -45.64 34.65
N GLY A 262 43.76 -46.48 34.69
CA GLY A 262 44.28 -47.10 35.91
C GLY A 262 43.51 -48.33 36.41
N ASN A 263 42.45 -48.79 35.71
CA ASN A 263 41.73 -49.99 36.01
C ASN A 263 42.23 -51.14 35.15
N LYS A 264 42.49 -52.29 35.75
CA LYS A 264 42.78 -53.55 35.02
C LYS A 264 41.54 -54.05 34.31
N LEU A 265 41.68 -54.51 33.11
CA LEU A 265 40.69 -55.23 32.35
C LEU A 265 40.82 -56.70 32.62
#